data_303d23b93e94d31f3b7307b113794973
#
_entry.id   303d23b93e94d31f3b7307b113794973
#
_cell.length_a   1.000
_cell.length_b   1.000
_cell.length_c   1.000
_cell.angle_alpha   90.00
_cell.angle_beta   90.00
_cell.angle_gamma   90.00
#
_symmetry.space_group_name_H-M   'P 1'
#
loop_
_entity.id
_entity.type
_entity.pdbx_description
1 polymer ?
#
loop_
_entity_poly.entity_id
_entity_poly.type
_entity_poly.pdbx_seq_one_letter_code
_entity_poly.pdbx_strand_id
1 'polypeptide(L)'
;TQFLGSYLKKVVNSKTLHSLKRGNIMNDKRLSDGPDWTFDLLNKYQDEIARVAAHYRLDTYPNQIEVITAEQMMDAYSSVGMPIGYSHWSYGKKFIQTEQNYKRGQMGLAYEIVINSDPCIAYLMEENTLPMQALVMAHACYGHNSFFKGNYLFKTWTDAGSIIDYLVFAKNYISRCEEKHGITQVEALLDSCHALMNYGVDRYKRPQQISLFEEQKRQQEREDYLQSQVNELWRTIPEQQQETKKKVRHFPSEPQENILYFIEKNAPLLDSWQREVIRIVRKISQYFYPQKQTQVMNEGWATFWHYTILNHLYDEGKLTDSFMLEFLQSHTNVVYQPPYNSKYYSGINPYALGFNMMVDIRRICEHPTEEDKRWFPEYAGSNWLDTLHFAMENFKDESFISQFLSPKLIRDFKLFTIIDHTNNPHLEIGAIHNDNGYKAVREALSAQYNLSNHEPNIQVYDVDIRGDRSLTLRYVPHNNIPLANSHKEVIKHLYRLWGFKVKLEQESNCGEVSIIGQCPTDDSRHTTE
;
A
#
# COMPACT_ATOMS: atom_id res chain seq x y z
N THR A 1 -21.64 0.69 20.88
CA THR A 1 -22.42 1.71 21.62
C THR A 1 -22.00 1.81 23.07
N GLN A 2 -21.67 0.74 23.78
CA GLN A 2 -21.20 0.81 25.18
C GLN A 2 -19.76 1.35 25.29
N PHE A 3 -18.90 1.11 24.32
CA PHE A 3 -17.51 1.56 24.32
C PHE A 3 -17.38 3.07 24.07
N LEU A 4 -18.16 3.60 23.11
CA LEU A 4 -18.28 5.04 22.87
C LEU A 4 -18.88 5.77 24.10
N GLY A 5 -19.90 5.17 24.75
CA GLY A 5 -20.52 5.75 25.93
C GLY A 5 -19.57 5.85 27.12
N SER A 6 -18.63 4.91 27.31
CA SER A 6 -17.66 4.96 28.41
C SER A 6 -16.50 5.92 28.10
N TYR A 7 -16.06 6.01 26.83
CA TYR A 7 -15.02 6.92 26.40
C TYR A 7 -15.50 8.38 26.39
N LEU A 8 -16.69 8.63 25.85
CA LEU A 8 -17.33 9.95 25.89
C LEU A 8 -17.63 10.38 27.31
N LYS A 9 -18.09 9.48 28.22
CA LYS A 9 -18.28 9.80 29.65
C LYS A 9 -16.97 10.15 30.36
N LYS A 10 -15.85 9.48 30.05
CA LYS A 10 -14.54 9.85 30.65
C LYS A 10 -14.02 11.18 30.12
N VAL A 11 -14.15 11.44 28.83
CA VAL A 11 -13.71 12.71 28.21
C VAL A 11 -14.59 13.87 28.66
N VAL A 12 -15.90 13.68 28.71
CA VAL A 12 -16.84 14.72 29.17
C VAL A 12 -16.71 14.99 30.67
N ASN A 13 -16.61 13.97 31.54
CA ASN A 13 -16.51 14.16 32.98
C ASN A 13 -15.20 14.79 33.46
N SER A 14 -14.06 14.57 32.77
CA SER A 14 -12.80 15.22 33.14
C SER A 14 -12.72 16.69 32.71
N LYS A 15 -13.45 17.06 31.65
CA LYS A 15 -13.40 18.41 31.04
C LYS A 15 -14.51 19.35 31.58
N THR A 16 -15.68 18.83 31.97
CA THR A 16 -16.79 19.64 32.47
C THR A 16 -16.50 20.35 33.81
N LEU A 17 -15.61 19.80 34.64
CA LEU A 17 -15.16 20.44 35.88
C LEU A 17 -14.15 21.58 35.68
N HIS A 18 -13.45 21.63 34.55
CA HIS A 18 -12.49 22.70 34.21
C HIS A 18 -13.15 23.87 33.47
N SER A 19 -14.23 23.64 32.68
CA SER A 19 -14.86 24.66 31.84
C SER A 19 -15.73 25.66 32.63
N LEU A 20 -16.29 25.25 33.74
CA LEU A 20 -17.16 26.13 34.59
C LEU A 20 -16.41 27.26 35.30
N LYS A 21 -15.08 27.29 35.30
CA LYS A 21 -14.27 28.38 35.90
C LYS A 21 -13.65 29.37 34.90
N ARG A 22 -13.85 29.20 33.58
CA ARG A 22 -13.20 30.01 32.53
C ARG A 22 -14.12 30.94 31.73
N GLY A 23 -15.32 31.20 32.20
CA GLY A 23 -16.39 31.86 31.42
C GLY A 23 -16.18 33.29 30.91
N ASN A 24 -15.10 34.00 31.18
CA ASN A 24 -15.01 35.43 30.82
C ASN A 24 -13.70 35.95 30.20
N ILE A 25 -12.77 35.10 29.77
CA ILE A 25 -11.48 35.59 29.18
C ILE A 25 -11.20 34.96 27.80
N MET A 26 -12.12 34.20 27.22
CA MET A 26 -11.83 33.36 26.06
C MET A 26 -12.07 33.98 24.66
N ASN A 27 -12.61 35.19 24.55
CA ASN A 27 -13.07 35.73 23.26
C ASN A 27 -11.92 36.19 22.31
N ASP A 28 -10.68 36.28 22.80
CA ASP A 28 -9.54 36.80 22.01
C ASP A 28 -8.63 35.71 21.38
N LYS A 29 -8.89 34.45 21.66
CA LYS A 29 -8.04 33.32 21.18
C LYS A 29 -8.66 32.46 20.09
N ARG A 30 -9.96 32.58 19.84
CA ARG A 30 -10.67 31.77 18.87
C ARG A 30 -10.30 32.14 17.44
N LEU A 31 -10.08 31.14 16.60
CA LEU A 31 -9.78 31.36 15.18
C LEU A 31 -11.02 31.76 14.39
N SER A 32 -12.20 31.17 14.71
CA SER A 32 -13.49 31.47 14.10
C SER A 32 -14.64 31.11 15.03
N ASP A 33 -15.81 31.65 14.75
CA ASP A 33 -17.05 31.36 15.49
C ASP A 33 -18.09 30.56 14.67
N GLY A 34 -17.88 30.37 13.36
CA GLY A 34 -18.84 29.72 12.45
C GLY A 34 -18.26 28.59 11.62
N PRO A 35 -19.12 27.85 10.88
CA PRO A 35 -18.72 26.72 10.06
C PRO A 35 -18.21 27.14 8.66
N ASP A 36 -18.45 28.39 8.27
CA ASP A 36 -18.07 28.88 6.95
C ASP A 36 -16.57 29.21 6.89
N TRP A 37 -15.97 28.99 5.73
CA TRP A 37 -14.56 29.24 5.53
C TRP A 37 -14.28 30.26 4.44
N THR A 38 -13.15 30.91 4.54
CA THR A 38 -12.52 31.76 3.52
C THR A 38 -11.06 31.36 3.37
N PHE A 39 -10.42 31.71 2.27
CA PHE A 39 -9.00 31.41 2.08
C PHE A 39 -8.11 32.02 3.17
N ASP A 40 -8.41 33.23 3.65
CA ASP A 40 -7.67 33.86 4.75
C ASP A 40 -7.83 33.07 6.06
N LEU A 41 -9.02 32.52 6.28
CA LEU A 41 -9.30 31.70 7.47
C LEU A 41 -8.63 30.34 7.36
N LEU A 42 -8.66 29.70 6.18
CA LEU A 42 -7.93 28.45 5.92
C LEU A 42 -6.43 28.61 6.17
N ASN A 43 -5.82 29.72 5.72
CA ASN A 43 -4.40 30.02 5.97
C ASN A 43 -4.11 30.13 7.46
N LYS A 44 -4.98 30.82 8.23
CA LYS A 44 -4.81 30.91 9.70
C LYS A 44 -4.89 29.54 10.38
N TYR A 45 -5.82 28.68 9.94
CA TYR A 45 -5.90 27.30 10.45
C TYR A 45 -4.67 26.49 10.08
N GLN A 46 -4.19 26.63 8.83
CA GLN A 46 -2.98 25.96 8.38
C GLN A 46 -1.76 26.35 9.22
N ASP A 47 -1.58 27.64 9.51
CA ASP A 47 -0.46 28.13 10.33
C ASP A 47 -0.50 27.54 11.76
N GLU A 48 -1.68 27.47 12.36
CA GLU A 48 -1.84 26.93 13.70
C GLU A 48 -1.69 25.40 13.74
N ILE A 49 -2.19 24.70 12.73
CA ILE A 49 -1.98 23.26 12.57
C ILE A 49 -0.50 22.98 12.36
N ALA A 50 0.20 23.76 11.52
CA ALA A 50 1.65 23.68 11.29
C ALA A 50 2.45 23.84 12.59
N ARG A 51 2.09 24.84 13.39
CA ARG A 51 2.73 25.10 14.68
C ARG A 51 2.62 23.90 15.63
N VAL A 52 1.42 23.31 15.74
CA VAL A 52 1.20 22.14 16.58
C VAL A 52 1.88 20.88 16.00
N ALA A 53 1.85 20.71 14.68
CA ALA A 53 2.56 19.63 14.00
C ALA A 53 4.08 19.69 14.26
N ALA A 54 4.66 20.87 14.19
CA ALA A 54 6.08 21.10 14.52
C ALA A 54 6.39 20.78 16.00
N HIS A 55 5.47 21.11 16.94
CA HIS A 55 5.60 20.72 18.35
C HIS A 55 5.72 19.19 18.53
N TYR A 56 4.99 18.42 17.72
CA TYR A 56 5.07 16.96 17.70
C TYR A 56 6.14 16.41 16.72
N ARG A 57 7.01 17.27 16.21
CA ARG A 57 8.13 16.89 15.33
C ARG A 57 7.70 16.20 14.03
N LEU A 58 6.54 16.56 13.47
CA LEU A 58 6.13 16.07 12.16
C LEU A 58 6.96 16.75 11.08
N ASP A 59 7.82 15.99 10.41
CA ASP A 59 8.64 16.46 9.30
C ASP A 59 7.89 16.24 7.98
N THR A 60 7.56 17.34 7.28
CA THR A 60 6.74 17.34 6.06
C THR A 60 7.48 17.98 4.90
N TYR A 61 7.09 17.63 3.67
CA TYR A 61 7.34 18.47 2.50
C TYR A 61 6.55 19.77 2.63
N PRO A 62 6.94 20.87 1.95
CA PRO A 62 6.08 22.04 1.81
C PRO A 62 4.69 21.64 1.29
N ASN A 63 3.64 22.20 1.87
CA ASN A 63 2.27 21.88 1.46
C ASN A 63 1.77 22.85 0.37
N GLN A 64 1.17 22.30 -0.69
CA GLN A 64 0.40 23.01 -1.68
C GLN A 64 -1.06 22.56 -1.54
N ILE A 65 -1.92 23.47 -1.08
CA ILE A 65 -3.34 23.17 -0.85
C ILE A 65 -4.14 23.75 -2.02
N GLU A 66 -4.97 22.91 -2.64
CA GLU A 66 -5.87 23.29 -3.70
C GLU A 66 -7.30 22.90 -3.34
N VAL A 67 -8.23 23.84 -3.46
CA VAL A 67 -9.66 23.58 -3.24
C VAL A 67 -10.32 23.29 -4.57
N ILE A 68 -10.98 22.12 -4.68
CA ILE A 68 -11.59 21.62 -5.91
C ILE A 68 -13.06 21.27 -5.69
N THR A 69 -13.83 21.23 -6.78
CA THR A 69 -15.24 20.83 -6.76
C THR A 69 -15.40 19.31 -6.58
N ALA A 70 -16.60 18.88 -6.17
CA ALA A 70 -16.94 17.45 -6.08
C ALA A 70 -16.77 16.72 -7.43
N GLU A 71 -17.03 17.38 -8.56
CA GLU A 71 -16.85 16.81 -9.91
C GLU A 71 -15.37 16.56 -10.22
N GLN A 72 -14.51 17.54 -9.91
CA GLN A 72 -13.05 17.41 -10.06
C GLN A 72 -12.49 16.33 -9.13
N MET A 73 -13.04 16.23 -7.91
CA MET A 73 -12.68 15.16 -6.96
C MET A 73 -13.04 13.77 -7.51
N MET A 74 -14.22 13.62 -8.12
CA MET A 74 -14.64 12.35 -8.76
C MET A 74 -13.75 11.99 -9.95
N ASP A 75 -13.33 12.97 -10.76
CA ASP A 75 -12.41 12.75 -11.87
C ASP A 75 -11.05 12.24 -11.38
N ALA A 76 -10.49 12.90 -10.37
CA ALA A 76 -9.24 12.49 -9.74
C ALA A 76 -9.32 11.07 -9.13
N TYR A 77 -10.44 10.73 -8.50
CA TYR A 77 -10.69 9.36 -7.99
C TYR A 77 -10.70 8.30 -9.09
N SER A 78 -11.29 8.65 -10.23
CA SER A 78 -11.46 7.73 -11.35
C SER A 78 -10.15 7.45 -12.06
N SER A 79 -9.21 8.41 -12.03
CA SER A 79 -7.87 8.33 -12.59
C SER A 79 -6.80 7.84 -11.59
N VAL A 80 -7.17 6.86 -10.75
CA VAL A 80 -6.26 6.21 -9.77
C VAL A 80 -5.73 7.19 -8.69
N GLY A 81 -6.50 8.22 -8.35
CA GLY A 81 -6.09 9.24 -7.38
C GLY A 81 -5.07 10.25 -7.90
N MET A 82 -4.86 10.29 -9.22
CA MET A 82 -3.95 11.23 -9.86
C MET A 82 -4.74 12.21 -10.75
N PRO A 83 -4.89 13.48 -10.35
CA PRO A 83 -5.54 14.49 -11.19
C PRO A 83 -4.74 14.85 -12.43
N ILE A 84 -3.44 14.51 -12.44
CA ILE A 84 -2.55 14.64 -13.58
C ILE A 84 -2.17 13.23 -14.03
N GLY A 85 -2.74 12.75 -15.13
CA GLY A 85 -2.45 11.42 -15.67
C GLY A 85 -2.79 11.34 -17.15
N TYR A 86 -2.39 10.26 -17.79
CA TYR A 86 -2.81 9.95 -19.17
C TYR A 86 -4.24 9.41 -19.18
N SER A 87 -4.93 9.57 -20.29
CA SER A 87 -6.29 9.09 -20.49
C SER A 87 -6.31 7.58 -20.76
N HIS A 88 -7.33 6.90 -20.26
CA HIS A 88 -7.61 5.50 -20.56
C HIS A 88 -9.10 5.23 -20.44
N TRP A 89 -9.67 4.39 -21.33
CA TRP A 89 -11.11 4.09 -21.35
C TRP A 89 -11.65 3.61 -19.99
N SER A 90 -10.87 2.87 -19.23
CA SER A 90 -11.28 2.35 -17.92
C SER A 90 -11.52 3.44 -16.88
N TYR A 91 -10.83 4.58 -17.00
CA TYR A 91 -11.01 5.73 -16.11
C TYR A 91 -12.36 6.39 -16.34
N GLY A 92 -12.74 6.61 -17.60
CA GLY A 92 -14.07 7.12 -17.94
C GLY A 92 -15.21 6.21 -17.48
N LYS A 93 -15.04 4.88 -17.62
CA LYS A 93 -16.00 3.91 -17.09
C LYS A 93 -16.13 3.99 -15.56
N LYS A 94 -15.00 4.13 -14.87
CA LYS A 94 -14.97 4.27 -13.41
C LYS A 94 -15.60 5.59 -12.95
N PHE A 95 -15.36 6.69 -13.69
CA PHE A 95 -15.98 7.98 -13.43
C PHE A 95 -17.51 7.89 -13.46
N ILE A 96 -18.09 7.35 -14.54
CA ILE A 96 -19.55 7.18 -14.68
C ILE A 96 -20.12 6.32 -13.55
N GLN A 97 -19.43 5.26 -13.16
CA GLN A 97 -19.85 4.39 -12.06
C GLN A 97 -19.82 5.13 -10.73
N THR A 98 -18.76 5.86 -10.45
CA THR A 98 -18.57 6.66 -9.23
C THR A 98 -19.65 7.76 -9.14
N GLU A 99 -19.88 8.49 -10.23
CA GLU A 99 -20.91 9.52 -10.32
C GLU A 99 -22.32 8.96 -10.04
N GLN A 100 -22.65 7.80 -10.63
CA GLN A 100 -23.94 7.15 -10.39
C GLN A 100 -24.12 6.72 -8.94
N ASN A 101 -23.09 6.14 -8.33
CA ASN A 101 -23.11 5.73 -6.93
C ASN A 101 -23.24 6.94 -5.99
N TYR A 102 -22.54 8.02 -6.29
CA TYR A 102 -22.63 9.27 -5.53
C TYR A 102 -24.04 9.88 -5.63
N LYS A 103 -24.59 10.03 -6.83
CA LYS A 103 -25.96 10.55 -7.04
C LYS A 103 -27.04 9.69 -6.36
N ARG A 104 -26.81 8.39 -6.18
CA ARG A 104 -27.73 7.48 -5.47
C ARG A 104 -27.51 7.46 -3.96
N GLY A 105 -26.56 8.21 -3.43
CA GLY A 105 -26.18 8.19 -2.01
C GLY A 105 -25.60 6.86 -1.54
N GLN A 106 -25.11 6.02 -2.46
CA GLN A 106 -24.50 4.72 -2.17
C GLN A 106 -22.99 4.82 -1.86
N MET A 107 -22.40 5.96 -2.18
CA MET A 107 -20.98 6.25 -1.97
C MET A 107 -20.84 7.71 -1.54
N GLY A 108 -20.07 7.95 -0.46
CA GLY A 108 -19.54 9.27 -0.14
C GLY A 108 -18.28 9.53 -0.97
N LEU A 109 -18.00 10.79 -1.28
CA LEU A 109 -16.69 11.17 -1.78
C LEU A 109 -15.71 11.23 -0.60
N ALA A 110 -14.45 10.90 -0.83
CA ALA A 110 -13.43 11.30 0.12
C ALA A 110 -13.35 12.82 0.12
N TYR A 111 -13.05 13.34 1.28
CA TYR A 111 -12.97 14.78 1.47
C TYR A 111 -11.64 15.36 1.01
N GLU A 112 -10.72 14.49 0.55
CA GLU A 112 -9.35 14.83 0.20
C GLU A 112 -8.70 13.86 -0.80
N ILE A 113 -7.70 14.34 -1.52
CA ILE A 113 -6.69 13.55 -2.22
C ILE A 113 -5.33 14.15 -1.90
N VAL A 114 -4.35 13.31 -1.58
CA VAL A 114 -2.98 13.73 -1.27
C VAL A 114 -2.00 13.06 -2.22
N ILE A 115 -1.12 13.85 -2.79
CA ILE A 115 -0.06 13.37 -3.68
C ILE A 115 1.28 13.45 -2.94
N ASN A 116 1.97 12.33 -2.85
CA ASN A 116 3.35 12.26 -2.34
C ASN A 116 4.31 12.93 -3.33
N SER A 117 4.37 14.25 -3.26
CA SER A 117 5.23 15.10 -4.09
C SER A 117 5.95 16.14 -3.24
N ASP A 118 6.91 16.82 -3.82
CA ASP A 118 7.58 17.97 -3.20
C ASP A 118 7.48 19.18 -4.14
N PRO A 119 6.61 20.17 -3.83
CA PRO A 119 5.71 20.25 -2.67
C PRO A 119 4.63 19.17 -2.65
N CYS A 120 4.18 18.75 -1.45
CA CYS A 120 3.07 17.82 -1.28
C CYS A 120 1.76 18.50 -1.64
N ILE A 121 1.03 17.96 -2.62
CA ILE A 121 -0.22 18.53 -3.10
C ILE A 121 -1.38 17.87 -2.37
N ALA A 122 -2.22 18.70 -1.73
CA ALA A 122 -3.44 18.26 -1.07
C ALA A 122 -4.65 18.93 -1.72
N TYR A 123 -5.57 18.13 -2.27
CA TYR A 123 -6.83 18.59 -2.82
C TYR A 123 -7.92 18.48 -1.77
N LEU A 124 -8.56 19.59 -1.46
CA LEU A 124 -9.66 19.70 -0.51
C LEU A 124 -10.96 19.99 -1.28
N MET A 125 -12.05 19.39 -0.84
CA MET A 125 -13.35 19.61 -1.48
C MET A 125 -13.97 20.93 -1.03
N GLU A 126 -14.48 21.74 -1.94
CA GLU A 126 -15.03 23.08 -1.64
C GLU A 126 -16.30 23.04 -0.77
N GLU A 127 -17.06 21.94 -0.85
CA GLU A 127 -18.27 21.74 -0.05
C GLU A 127 -18.00 21.37 1.41
N ASN A 128 -16.75 21.15 1.80
CA ASN A 128 -16.41 20.88 3.19
C ASN A 128 -16.68 22.11 4.07
N THR A 129 -17.24 21.89 5.26
CA THR A 129 -17.31 22.91 6.30
C THR A 129 -15.92 23.25 6.84
N LEU A 130 -15.79 24.36 7.57
CA LEU A 130 -14.51 24.74 8.18
C LEU A 130 -13.94 23.67 9.12
N PRO A 131 -14.73 22.99 10.02
CA PRO A 131 -14.22 21.88 10.80
C PRO A 131 -13.69 20.72 9.93
N MET A 132 -14.37 20.42 8.82
CA MET A 132 -13.92 19.40 7.87
C MET A 132 -12.67 19.82 7.12
N GLN A 133 -12.57 21.08 6.67
CA GLN A 133 -11.35 21.61 6.06
C GLN A 133 -10.14 21.51 6.98
N ALA A 134 -10.31 21.89 8.26
CA ALA A 134 -9.23 21.80 9.24
C ALA A 134 -8.85 20.34 9.57
N LEU A 135 -9.84 19.42 9.64
CA LEU A 135 -9.60 17.98 9.81
C LEU A 135 -8.74 17.48 8.64
N VAL A 136 -9.18 17.79 7.41
CA VAL A 136 -8.52 17.33 6.20
C VAL A 136 -7.11 17.92 6.09
N MET A 137 -6.92 19.21 6.40
CA MET A 137 -5.57 19.81 6.43
C MET A 137 -4.66 19.09 7.43
N ALA A 138 -5.13 18.81 8.65
CA ALA A 138 -4.32 18.10 9.65
C ALA A 138 -4.02 16.66 9.21
N HIS A 139 -4.99 15.98 8.56
CA HIS A 139 -4.87 14.61 8.06
C HIS A 139 -3.91 14.52 6.87
N ALA A 140 -4.18 15.32 5.83
CA ALA A 140 -3.45 15.31 4.57
C ALA A 140 -2.07 15.95 4.67
N CYS A 141 -2.04 17.24 5.06
CA CYS A 141 -0.84 18.06 4.99
C CYS A 141 0.19 17.72 6.08
N TYR A 142 -0.24 17.14 7.19
CA TYR A 142 0.65 16.82 8.31
C TYR A 142 0.68 15.34 8.66
N GLY A 143 -0.43 14.64 8.55
CA GLY A 143 -0.50 13.20 8.73
C GLY A 143 0.16 12.46 7.56
N HIS A 144 -0.51 12.40 6.42
CA HIS A 144 0.00 11.68 5.24
C HIS A 144 1.34 12.22 4.74
N ASN A 145 1.50 13.54 4.67
CA ASN A 145 2.74 14.16 4.20
C ASN A 145 3.95 13.73 5.05
N SER A 146 3.84 13.78 6.40
CA SER A 146 4.93 13.33 7.28
C SER A 146 5.19 11.84 7.17
N PHE A 147 4.16 11.03 6.92
CA PHE A 147 4.32 9.60 6.66
C PHE A 147 5.09 9.34 5.37
N PHE A 148 4.72 10.01 4.28
CA PHE A 148 5.40 9.87 2.99
C PHE A 148 6.87 10.26 3.08
N LYS A 149 7.17 11.35 3.76
CA LYS A 149 8.55 11.82 3.93
C LYS A 149 9.35 10.96 4.91
N GLY A 150 8.70 10.40 5.94
CA GLY A 150 9.33 9.66 7.04
C GLY A 150 9.54 8.18 6.77
N ASN A 151 8.57 7.48 6.18
CA ASN A 151 8.59 6.02 6.06
C ASN A 151 9.64 5.50 5.08
N TYR A 152 10.35 4.44 5.46
CA TYR A 152 11.46 3.87 4.69
C TYR A 152 11.05 3.36 3.30
N LEU A 153 9.82 2.87 3.10
CA LEU A 153 9.37 2.38 1.80
C LEU A 153 9.22 3.52 0.80
N PHE A 154 8.65 4.65 1.24
CA PHE A 154 8.53 5.82 0.37
C PHE A 154 9.90 6.39 0.04
N LYS A 155 10.81 6.53 1.01
CA LYS A 155 12.21 6.97 0.78
C LYS A 155 12.95 6.04 -0.18
N THR A 156 12.61 4.76 -0.19
CA THR A 156 13.30 3.76 -1.04
C THR A 156 12.77 3.74 -2.45
N TRP A 157 11.45 3.87 -2.64
CA TRP A 157 10.76 3.52 -3.89
C TRP A 157 10.09 4.69 -4.59
N THR A 158 9.96 5.85 -3.96
CA THR A 158 9.35 7.03 -4.55
C THR A 158 10.34 8.18 -4.64
N ASP A 159 10.11 9.06 -5.62
CA ASP A 159 10.83 10.32 -5.78
C ASP A 159 9.80 11.44 -5.81
N ALA A 160 9.56 12.04 -4.64
CA ALA A 160 8.56 13.09 -4.48
C ALA A 160 8.90 14.35 -5.30
N GLY A 161 10.18 14.64 -5.50
CA GLY A 161 10.61 15.85 -6.23
C GLY A 161 10.38 15.77 -7.73
N SER A 162 10.31 14.57 -8.32
CA SER A 162 10.19 14.41 -9.78
C SER A 162 8.84 13.88 -10.26
N ILE A 163 7.97 13.42 -9.36
CA ILE A 163 6.77 12.69 -9.77
C ILE A 163 5.81 13.54 -10.61
N ILE A 164 5.58 14.80 -10.25
CA ILE A 164 4.65 15.68 -10.97
C ILE A 164 5.13 15.91 -12.41
N ASP A 165 6.39 16.26 -12.58
CA ASP A 165 7.00 16.43 -13.90
C ASP A 165 6.94 15.16 -14.73
N TYR A 166 7.15 14.02 -14.07
CA TYR A 166 7.05 12.71 -14.71
C TYR A 166 5.63 12.39 -15.18
N LEU A 167 4.60 12.72 -14.40
CA LEU A 167 3.21 12.51 -14.77
C LEU A 167 2.81 13.41 -15.94
N VAL A 168 3.25 14.68 -15.96
CA VAL A 168 3.05 15.60 -17.10
C VAL A 168 3.75 15.05 -18.34
N PHE A 169 4.98 14.59 -18.20
CA PHE A 169 5.69 13.93 -19.30
C PHE A 169 4.92 12.71 -19.83
N ALA A 170 4.46 11.83 -18.93
CA ALA A 170 3.74 10.60 -19.28
C ALA A 170 2.45 10.92 -20.07
N LYS A 171 1.66 11.89 -19.58
CA LYS A 171 0.44 12.37 -20.25
C LYS A 171 0.74 12.85 -21.67
N ASN A 172 1.70 13.76 -21.81
CA ASN A 172 2.07 14.35 -23.09
C ASN A 172 2.67 13.31 -24.06
N TYR A 173 3.41 12.34 -23.53
CA TYR A 173 4.02 11.28 -24.34
C TYR A 173 2.96 10.34 -24.90
N ILE A 174 2.03 9.89 -24.08
CA ILE A 174 0.94 8.98 -24.48
C ILE A 174 0.03 9.67 -25.49
N SER A 175 -0.38 10.93 -25.26
CA SER A 175 -1.19 11.69 -26.23
C SER A 175 -0.50 11.80 -27.60
N ARG A 176 0.80 12.05 -27.63
CA ARG A 176 1.56 12.05 -28.90
C ARG A 176 1.63 10.66 -29.56
N CYS A 177 1.66 9.59 -28.75
CA CYS A 177 1.57 8.24 -29.30
C CYS A 177 0.20 7.95 -29.91
N GLU A 178 -0.88 8.41 -29.27
CA GLU A 178 -2.26 8.31 -29.78
C GLU A 178 -2.43 9.04 -31.12
N GLU A 179 -1.91 10.25 -31.23
CA GLU A 179 -1.91 11.02 -32.47
C GLU A 179 -1.13 10.31 -33.60
N LYS A 180 0.01 9.73 -33.29
CA LYS A 180 0.92 9.13 -34.28
C LYS A 180 0.56 7.71 -34.69
N HIS A 181 0.12 6.90 -33.73
CA HIS A 181 -0.07 5.45 -33.93
C HIS A 181 -1.56 5.04 -33.85
N GLY A 182 -2.44 5.97 -33.46
CA GLY A 182 -3.86 5.74 -33.28
C GLY A 182 -4.23 5.27 -31.87
N ILE A 183 -5.36 5.78 -31.37
CA ILE A 183 -5.88 5.53 -30.00
C ILE A 183 -6.01 4.03 -29.73
N THR A 184 -6.60 3.26 -30.65
CA THR A 184 -6.83 1.82 -30.46
C THR A 184 -5.54 1.02 -30.20
N GLN A 185 -4.45 1.35 -30.88
CA GLN A 185 -3.18 0.64 -30.68
C GLN A 185 -2.54 0.99 -29.34
N VAL A 186 -2.61 2.27 -28.95
CA VAL A 186 -2.05 2.72 -27.66
C VAL A 186 -2.88 2.16 -26.51
N GLU A 187 -4.20 2.17 -26.58
CA GLU A 187 -5.08 1.58 -25.56
C GLU A 187 -4.87 0.06 -25.42
N ALA A 188 -4.77 -0.67 -26.53
CA ALA A 188 -4.50 -2.12 -26.47
C ALA A 188 -3.15 -2.45 -25.81
N LEU A 189 -2.13 -1.57 -25.98
CA LEU A 189 -0.86 -1.68 -25.29
C LEU A 189 -1.02 -1.35 -23.80
N LEU A 190 -1.72 -0.27 -23.45
CA LEU A 190 -2.00 0.13 -22.07
C LEU A 190 -2.81 -0.94 -21.33
N ASP A 191 -3.84 -1.53 -21.96
CA ASP A 191 -4.59 -2.65 -21.38
C ASP A 191 -3.67 -3.81 -20.98
N SER A 192 -2.71 -4.15 -21.87
CA SER A 192 -1.76 -5.22 -21.60
C SER A 192 -0.78 -4.86 -20.46
N CYS A 193 -0.36 -3.60 -20.39
CA CYS A 193 0.49 -3.11 -19.30
C CYS A 193 -0.27 -3.08 -17.97
N HIS A 194 -1.53 -2.60 -17.96
CA HIS A 194 -2.37 -2.54 -16.75
C HIS A 194 -2.69 -3.93 -16.20
N ALA A 195 -2.93 -4.91 -17.06
CA ALA A 195 -3.14 -6.30 -16.64
C ALA A 195 -1.92 -6.90 -15.89
N LEU A 196 -0.73 -6.33 -16.11
CA LEU A 196 0.54 -6.79 -15.55
C LEU A 196 1.18 -5.80 -14.57
N MET A 197 0.50 -4.71 -14.21
CA MET A 197 1.11 -3.63 -13.42
C MET A 197 1.64 -4.10 -12.06
N ASN A 198 1.02 -5.09 -11.42
CA ASN A 198 1.49 -5.67 -10.17
C ASN A 198 2.81 -6.44 -10.32
N TYR A 199 3.12 -6.91 -11.53
CA TYR A 199 4.39 -7.55 -11.92
C TYR A 199 5.35 -6.57 -12.61
N GLY A 200 5.09 -5.28 -12.49
CA GLY A 200 5.95 -4.19 -12.99
C GLY A 200 6.73 -3.46 -11.90
N VAL A 201 6.68 -3.95 -10.65
CA VAL A 201 7.30 -3.32 -9.48
C VAL A 201 8.53 -4.08 -9.03
N ASP A 202 9.51 -3.35 -8.53
CA ASP A 202 10.66 -3.91 -7.83
C ASP A 202 10.32 -4.02 -6.34
N ARG A 203 10.42 -5.23 -5.77
CA ARG A 203 10.10 -5.51 -4.37
C ARG A 203 11.31 -5.33 -3.44
N TYR A 204 12.50 -5.37 -4.01
CA TYR A 204 13.79 -5.13 -3.34
C TYR A 204 14.74 -4.42 -4.30
N LYS A 205 15.72 -3.69 -3.74
CA LYS A 205 16.74 -3.02 -4.55
C LYS A 205 17.53 -4.07 -5.31
N ARG A 206 17.52 -3.95 -6.64
CA ARG A 206 18.34 -4.82 -7.48
C ARG A 206 19.81 -4.53 -7.20
N PRO A 207 20.64 -5.54 -6.99
CA PRO A 207 22.07 -5.37 -7.04
C PRO A 207 22.47 -4.83 -8.43
N GLN A 208 23.53 -4.05 -8.51
CA GLN A 208 24.08 -3.66 -9.80
C GLN A 208 24.30 -4.91 -10.64
N GLN A 209 23.82 -4.88 -11.89
CA GLN A 209 24.08 -5.99 -12.80
C GLN A 209 25.57 -6.15 -12.97
N ILE A 210 26.08 -7.24 -12.47
CA ILE A 210 27.47 -7.64 -12.63
C ILE A 210 27.60 -8.17 -14.05
N SER A 211 28.72 -7.91 -14.72
CA SER A 211 28.98 -8.49 -16.03
C SER A 211 28.99 -10.03 -15.95
N LEU A 212 28.55 -10.72 -16.99
CA LEU A 212 28.58 -12.20 -17.03
C LEU A 212 29.94 -12.77 -16.66
N PHE A 213 31.02 -12.05 -17.00
CA PHE A 213 32.40 -12.45 -16.67
C PHE A 213 32.68 -12.34 -15.16
N GLU A 214 32.22 -11.25 -14.52
CA GLU A 214 32.38 -11.07 -13.06
C GLU A 214 31.52 -12.07 -12.28
N GLU A 215 30.36 -12.42 -12.80
CA GLU A 215 29.48 -13.43 -12.17
C GLU A 215 30.09 -14.82 -12.25
N GLN A 216 30.67 -15.20 -13.42
CA GLN A 216 31.41 -16.45 -13.55
C GLN A 216 32.63 -16.50 -12.63
N LYS A 217 33.36 -15.40 -12.49
CA LYS A 217 34.49 -15.30 -11.56
C LYS A 217 34.05 -15.49 -10.09
N ARG A 218 32.94 -14.86 -9.67
CA ARG A 218 32.39 -15.03 -8.32
C ARG A 218 31.91 -16.45 -8.05
N GLN A 219 31.28 -17.09 -9.05
CA GLN A 219 30.88 -18.50 -8.91
C GLN A 219 32.10 -19.39 -8.72
N GLN A 220 33.17 -19.17 -9.49
CA GLN A 220 34.40 -19.92 -9.39
C GLN A 220 35.08 -19.70 -8.01
N GLU A 221 35.18 -18.45 -7.58
CA GLU A 221 35.72 -18.12 -6.24
C GLU A 221 34.91 -18.77 -5.13
N ARG A 222 33.59 -18.85 -5.26
CA ARG A 222 32.71 -19.53 -4.30
C ARG A 222 32.89 -21.04 -4.32
N GLU A 223 33.00 -21.66 -5.49
CA GLU A 223 33.26 -23.08 -5.63
C GLU A 223 34.65 -23.44 -5.06
N ASP A 224 35.66 -22.64 -5.33
CA ASP A 224 37.02 -22.80 -4.79
C ASP A 224 37.02 -22.65 -3.25
N TYR A 225 36.27 -21.66 -2.72
CA TYR A 225 36.10 -21.49 -1.27
C TYR A 225 35.41 -22.70 -0.63
N LEU A 226 34.31 -23.18 -1.19
CA LEU A 226 33.60 -24.35 -0.69
C LEU A 226 34.49 -25.60 -0.76
N GLN A 227 35.26 -25.80 -1.82
CA GLN A 227 36.23 -26.89 -1.93
C GLN A 227 37.35 -26.76 -0.91
N SER A 228 37.79 -25.54 -0.58
CA SER A 228 38.83 -25.31 0.43
C SER A 228 38.35 -25.65 1.86
N GLN A 229 37.04 -25.60 2.10
CA GLN A 229 36.44 -25.99 3.39
C GLN A 229 36.26 -27.51 3.56
N VAL A 230 36.37 -28.27 2.47
CA VAL A 230 36.29 -29.75 2.53
C VAL A 230 37.59 -30.30 3.10
N ASN A 231 37.48 -31.07 4.18
CA ASN A 231 38.62 -31.71 4.84
C ASN A 231 39.40 -32.59 3.84
N GLU A 232 40.72 -32.54 3.87
CA GLU A 232 41.60 -33.30 2.96
C GLU A 232 41.31 -34.80 2.91
N LEU A 233 40.81 -35.37 4.00
CA LEU A 233 40.40 -36.78 4.07
C LEU A 233 39.27 -37.13 3.09
N TRP A 234 38.37 -36.19 2.77
CA TRP A 234 37.23 -36.39 1.87
C TRP A 234 37.57 -36.10 0.40
N ARG A 235 38.73 -35.49 0.15
CA ARG A 235 39.24 -35.24 -1.23
C ARG A 235 39.72 -36.50 -1.93
N THR A 236 39.94 -37.59 -1.19
CA THR A 236 40.45 -38.88 -1.73
C THR A 236 39.32 -39.84 -2.15
N ILE A 237 38.06 -39.49 -1.88
CA ILE A 237 36.94 -40.27 -2.39
C ILE A 237 36.74 -39.87 -3.85
N PRO A 238 36.79 -40.82 -4.81
CA PRO A 238 36.49 -40.49 -6.21
C PRO A 238 35.09 -39.88 -6.27
N GLU A 239 34.97 -38.63 -6.72
CA GLU A 239 33.68 -38.10 -7.09
C GLU A 239 33.04 -39.12 -8.05
N GLN A 240 31.92 -39.73 -7.66
CA GLN A 240 31.08 -40.34 -8.68
C GLN A 240 30.89 -39.27 -9.74
N GLN A 241 31.36 -39.54 -10.95
CA GLN A 241 31.12 -38.70 -12.09
C GLN A 241 29.62 -38.51 -12.20
N GLN A 242 29.09 -37.54 -11.44
CA GLN A 242 27.83 -36.94 -11.80
C GLN A 242 28.12 -36.43 -13.20
N GLU A 243 27.54 -37.09 -14.21
CA GLU A 243 27.53 -36.58 -15.57
C GLU A 243 27.35 -35.07 -15.44
N THR A 244 28.36 -34.33 -15.80
CA THR A 244 28.26 -32.87 -15.91
C THR A 244 27.16 -32.64 -16.91
N LYS A 245 25.91 -32.62 -16.40
CA LYS A 245 24.76 -32.11 -17.15
C LYS A 245 25.27 -30.77 -17.62
N LYS A 246 25.60 -30.64 -18.90
CA LYS A 246 26.01 -29.37 -19.53
C LYS A 246 25.00 -28.37 -19.00
N LYS A 247 25.44 -27.46 -18.08
CA LYS A 247 24.56 -26.42 -17.51
C LYS A 247 23.96 -25.74 -18.73
N VAL A 248 22.71 -26.07 -19.03
CA VAL A 248 21.94 -25.42 -20.08
C VAL A 248 21.97 -23.96 -19.70
N ARG A 249 22.55 -23.11 -20.52
CA ARG A 249 22.61 -21.68 -20.27
C ARG A 249 21.19 -21.17 -20.40
N HIS A 250 20.53 -20.99 -19.27
CA HIS A 250 19.21 -20.36 -19.18
C HIS A 250 19.34 -18.85 -19.39
N PHE A 251 18.37 -18.26 -20.03
CA PHE A 251 18.21 -16.82 -20.09
C PHE A 251 16.80 -16.44 -19.62
N PRO A 252 16.68 -15.59 -18.61
CA PRO A 252 17.75 -14.94 -17.84
C PRO A 252 18.56 -15.95 -16.99
N SER A 253 19.75 -15.55 -16.55
CA SER A 253 20.61 -16.40 -15.69
C SER A 253 19.97 -16.74 -14.36
N GLU A 254 19.13 -15.83 -13.85
CA GLU A 254 18.31 -15.98 -12.65
C GLU A 254 16.86 -15.61 -12.95
N PRO A 255 15.87 -16.26 -12.31
CA PRO A 255 14.46 -15.92 -12.46
C PRO A 255 14.19 -14.43 -12.18
N GLN A 256 13.34 -13.79 -12.99
CA GLN A 256 13.04 -12.37 -12.89
C GLN A 256 11.59 -12.14 -12.45
N GLU A 257 11.41 -11.47 -11.31
CA GLU A 257 10.06 -11.16 -10.75
C GLU A 257 9.38 -9.99 -11.46
N ASN A 258 10.16 -8.96 -11.85
CA ASN A 258 9.60 -7.81 -12.54
C ASN A 258 9.42 -8.12 -14.02
N ILE A 259 8.26 -8.71 -14.35
CA ILE A 259 7.94 -9.19 -15.71
C ILE A 259 7.89 -8.02 -16.70
N LEU A 260 7.26 -6.89 -16.33
CA LEU A 260 7.19 -5.74 -17.24
C LEU A 260 8.57 -5.15 -17.53
N TYR A 261 9.47 -5.13 -16.54
CA TYR A 261 10.84 -4.69 -16.78
C TYR A 261 11.57 -5.63 -17.72
N PHE A 262 11.40 -6.94 -17.52
CA PHE A 262 12.01 -7.93 -18.40
C PHE A 262 11.53 -7.77 -19.85
N ILE A 263 10.21 -7.59 -20.04
CA ILE A 263 9.62 -7.35 -21.37
C ILE A 263 10.12 -6.04 -21.97
N GLU A 264 10.12 -4.94 -21.20
CA GLU A 264 10.64 -3.63 -21.65
C GLU A 264 12.05 -3.76 -22.24
N LYS A 265 12.92 -4.58 -21.62
CA LYS A 265 14.32 -4.75 -22.02
C LYS A 265 14.53 -5.77 -23.13
N ASN A 266 13.78 -6.88 -23.11
CA ASN A 266 14.14 -8.07 -23.87
C ASN A 266 13.11 -8.47 -24.94
N ALA A 267 11.87 -7.94 -24.95
CA ALA A 267 10.89 -8.31 -25.97
C ALA A 267 11.37 -7.90 -27.37
N PRO A 268 11.46 -8.85 -28.32
CA PRO A 268 12.18 -8.61 -29.56
C PRO A 268 11.42 -7.76 -30.59
N LEU A 269 10.08 -7.73 -30.53
CA LEU A 269 9.23 -7.09 -31.53
C LEU A 269 8.69 -5.71 -31.11
N LEU A 270 8.96 -5.27 -29.88
CA LEU A 270 8.49 -3.97 -29.40
C LEU A 270 9.28 -2.83 -30.02
N ASP A 271 8.56 -1.85 -30.52
CA ASP A 271 9.10 -0.56 -30.94
C ASP A 271 9.56 0.28 -29.74
N SER A 272 10.37 1.30 -29.99
CA SER A 272 10.88 2.20 -28.95
C SER A 272 9.77 2.93 -28.19
N TRP A 273 8.70 3.34 -28.88
CA TRP A 273 7.56 4.03 -28.27
C TRP A 273 6.76 3.10 -27.35
N GLN A 274 6.60 1.82 -27.72
CA GLN A 274 5.93 0.82 -26.90
C GLN A 274 6.70 0.53 -25.60
N ARG A 275 8.03 0.43 -25.70
CA ARG A 275 8.91 0.26 -24.53
C ARG A 275 8.80 1.44 -23.57
N GLU A 276 8.66 2.68 -24.08
CA GLU A 276 8.48 3.85 -23.22
C GLU A 276 7.11 3.85 -22.53
N VAL A 277 6.03 3.44 -23.21
CA VAL A 277 4.71 3.25 -22.59
C VAL A 277 4.77 2.20 -21.46
N ILE A 278 5.42 1.06 -21.70
CA ILE A 278 5.62 0.03 -20.65
C ILE A 278 6.39 0.62 -19.46
N ARG A 279 7.44 1.41 -19.72
CA ARG A 279 8.23 2.09 -18.69
C ARG A 279 7.39 3.07 -17.87
N ILE A 280 6.52 3.84 -18.53
CA ILE A 280 5.61 4.77 -17.89
C ILE A 280 4.69 4.03 -16.91
N VAL A 281 3.99 2.99 -17.36
CA VAL A 281 3.10 2.20 -16.50
C VAL A 281 3.86 1.59 -15.33
N ARG A 282 5.03 1.03 -15.59
CA ARG A 282 5.89 0.43 -14.56
C ARG A 282 6.32 1.44 -13.49
N LYS A 283 6.77 2.64 -13.89
CA LYS A 283 7.20 3.68 -12.93
C LYS A 283 6.03 4.20 -12.09
N ILE A 284 4.85 4.36 -12.68
CA ILE A 284 3.65 4.76 -11.95
C ILE A 284 3.23 3.65 -10.97
N SER A 285 3.28 2.38 -11.38
CA SER A 285 3.01 1.24 -10.51
C SER A 285 3.97 1.19 -9.32
N GLN A 286 5.26 1.45 -9.55
CA GLN A 286 6.27 1.51 -8.50
C GLN A 286 6.02 2.64 -7.50
N TYR A 287 5.57 3.81 -7.98
CA TYR A 287 5.23 4.94 -7.13
C TYR A 287 4.07 4.62 -6.16
N PHE A 288 3.06 3.85 -6.59
CA PHE A 288 1.94 3.44 -5.74
C PHE A 288 2.21 2.21 -4.88
N TYR A 289 3.30 1.49 -5.12
CA TYR A 289 3.55 0.22 -4.43
C TYR A 289 3.73 0.37 -2.90
N PRO A 290 4.43 1.38 -2.35
CA PRO A 290 4.52 1.61 -0.92
C PRO A 290 3.16 1.83 -0.25
N GLN A 291 2.22 2.51 -0.90
CA GLN A 291 0.89 2.77 -0.35
C GLN A 291 0.10 1.47 -0.09
N LYS A 292 0.24 0.46 -0.97
CA LYS A 292 -0.40 -0.85 -0.76
C LYS A 292 0.15 -1.61 0.45
N GLN A 293 1.38 -1.33 0.84
CA GLN A 293 2.07 -2.01 1.94
C GLN A 293 1.91 -1.31 3.29
N THR A 294 1.33 -0.11 3.31
CA THR A 294 1.27 0.77 4.47
C THR A 294 -0.12 1.38 4.67
N GLN A 295 -1.17 0.76 4.18
CA GLN A 295 -2.52 1.31 4.28
C GLN A 295 -2.96 1.51 5.73
N VAL A 296 -2.77 0.50 6.60
CA VAL A 296 -3.13 0.59 8.03
C VAL A 296 -2.29 1.63 8.75
N MET A 297 -0.99 1.63 8.49
CA MET A 297 -0.07 2.58 9.13
C MET A 297 -0.31 4.02 8.66
N ASN A 298 -0.44 4.23 7.35
CA ASN A 298 -0.59 5.55 6.76
C ASN A 298 -1.91 6.20 7.19
N GLU A 299 -3.02 5.47 7.07
CA GLU A 299 -4.33 5.95 7.51
C GLU A 299 -4.40 6.09 9.04
N GLY A 300 -3.83 5.15 9.77
CA GLY A 300 -3.74 5.22 11.23
C GLY A 300 -2.93 6.41 11.72
N TRP A 301 -1.78 6.68 11.10
CA TRP A 301 -0.91 7.81 11.39
C TRP A 301 -1.61 9.15 11.13
N ALA A 302 -2.19 9.30 9.95
CA ALA A 302 -2.89 10.52 9.59
C ALA A 302 -4.11 10.77 10.50
N THR A 303 -4.87 9.71 10.85
CA THR A 303 -6.00 9.77 11.76
C THR A 303 -5.57 10.09 13.20
N PHE A 304 -4.46 9.53 13.68
CA PHE A 304 -3.91 9.85 15.00
C PHE A 304 -3.48 11.30 15.10
N TRP A 305 -2.84 11.84 14.05
CA TRP A 305 -2.37 13.22 14.09
C TRP A 305 -3.48 14.25 13.90
N HIS A 306 -4.45 14.02 13.02
CA HIS A 306 -5.57 14.97 12.96
C HIS A 306 -6.32 15.03 14.30
N TYR A 307 -6.51 13.88 14.94
CA TYR A 307 -7.13 13.82 16.27
C TYR A 307 -6.29 14.55 17.33
N THR A 308 -4.99 14.29 17.37
CA THR A 308 -4.09 14.88 18.36
C THR A 308 -3.94 16.40 18.16
N ILE A 309 -3.77 16.87 16.93
CA ILE A 309 -3.57 18.29 16.60
C ILE A 309 -4.83 19.09 16.92
N LEU A 310 -6.01 18.64 16.48
CA LEU A 310 -7.24 19.39 16.71
C LEU A 310 -7.66 19.40 18.20
N ASN A 311 -7.44 18.32 18.93
CA ASN A 311 -7.62 18.34 20.39
C ASN A 311 -6.65 19.31 21.08
N HIS A 312 -5.39 19.37 20.64
CA HIS A 312 -4.40 20.33 21.17
C HIS A 312 -4.87 21.78 20.97
N LEU A 313 -5.32 22.13 19.76
CA LEU A 313 -5.86 23.46 19.45
C LEU A 313 -7.10 23.79 20.28
N TYR A 314 -7.97 22.81 20.52
CA TYR A 314 -9.13 22.99 21.38
C TYR A 314 -8.74 23.23 22.84
N ASP A 315 -7.78 22.46 23.36
CA ASP A 315 -7.28 22.64 24.73
C ASP A 315 -6.60 24.02 24.92
N GLU A 316 -6.02 24.61 23.86
CA GLU A 316 -5.53 25.99 23.85
C GLU A 316 -6.66 27.05 23.75
N GLY A 317 -7.91 26.64 23.56
CA GLY A 317 -9.06 27.52 23.43
C GLY A 317 -9.23 28.19 22.07
N LYS A 318 -8.59 27.66 21.02
CA LYS A 318 -8.65 28.17 19.64
C LYS A 318 -9.85 27.69 18.84
N LEU A 319 -10.43 26.57 19.22
CA LEU A 319 -11.59 25.95 18.58
C LEU A 319 -12.84 26.07 19.47
N THR A 320 -14.03 26.13 18.86
CA THR A 320 -15.31 26.16 19.55
C THR A 320 -15.82 24.76 19.89
N ASP A 321 -16.76 24.65 20.84
CA ASP A 321 -17.43 23.38 21.17
C ASP A 321 -18.21 22.83 19.97
N SER A 322 -18.85 23.70 19.17
CA SER A 322 -19.57 23.32 17.95
C SER A 322 -18.63 22.74 16.89
N PHE A 323 -17.46 23.34 16.72
CA PHE A 323 -16.40 22.81 15.85
C PHE A 323 -16.01 21.40 16.29
N MET A 324 -15.75 21.21 17.60
CA MET A 324 -15.33 19.91 18.11
C MET A 324 -16.41 18.83 18.02
N LEU A 325 -17.69 19.20 18.15
CA LEU A 325 -18.77 18.23 17.95
C LEU A 325 -18.82 17.70 16.52
N GLU A 326 -18.72 18.57 15.52
CA GLU A 326 -18.68 18.17 14.11
C GLU A 326 -17.43 17.35 13.79
N PHE A 327 -16.28 17.82 14.25
CA PHE A 327 -15.03 17.09 14.12
C PHE A 327 -15.11 15.68 14.72
N LEU A 328 -15.56 15.54 15.97
CA LEU A 328 -15.65 14.24 16.65
C LEU A 328 -16.66 13.31 15.98
N GLN A 329 -17.75 13.84 15.43
CA GLN A 329 -18.71 13.05 14.66
C GLN A 329 -18.04 12.47 13.41
N SER A 330 -17.34 13.31 12.65
CA SER A 330 -16.62 12.88 11.44
C SER A 330 -15.51 11.89 11.75
N HIS A 331 -14.67 12.18 12.75
CA HIS A 331 -13.62 11.28 13.21
C HIS A 331 -14.19 9.91 13.63
N THR A 332 -15.28 9.91 14.41
CA THR A 332 -15.91 8.66 14.88
C THR A 332 -16.43 7.82 13.72
N ASN A 333 -16.98 8.45 12.68
CA ASN A 333 -17.47 7.75 11.50
C ASN A 333 -16.31 7.08 10.75
N VAL A 334 -15.17 7.75 10.64
CA VAL A 334 -13.97 7.22 9.96
C VAL A 334 -13.39 6.01 10.69
N VAL A 335 -13.29 6.08 12.04
CA VAL A 335 -12.72 5.00 12.86
C VAL A 335 -13.75 3.97 13.32
N TYR A 336 -14.97 4.00 12.78
CA TYR A 336 -16.01 3.05 13.14
C TYR A 336 -15.69 1.65 12.60
N GLN A 337 -15.63 0.67 13.51
CA GLN A 337 -15.53 -0.75 13.15
C GLN A 337 -16.88 -1.42 13.37
N PRO A 338 -17.58 -1.86 12.30
CA PRO A 338 -18.79 -2.66 12.47
C PRO A 338 -18.50 -3.96 13.21
N PRO A 339 -19.39 -4.41 14.11
CA PRO A 339 -19.26 -5.72 14.74
C PRO A 339 -19.29 -6.85 13.70
N TYR A 340 -18.57 -7.93 13.96
CA TYR A 340 -18.45 -9.09 13.06
C TYR A 340 -19.80 -9.64 12.55
N ASN A 341 -20.83 -9.64 13.40
CA ASN A 341 -22.17 -10.12 13.05
C ASN A 341 -23.06 -9.05 12.39
N SER A 342 -22.53 -7.89 12.09
CA SER A 342 -23.26 -6.83 11.39
C SER A 342 -23.34 -7.11 9.90
N LYS A 343 -24.49 -6.82 9.27
CA LYS A 343 -24.63 -6.83 7.81
C LYS A 343 -23.71 -5.81 7.07
N TYR A 344 -23.15 -4.88 7.82
CA TYR A 344 -22.22 -3.87 7.31
C TYR A 344 -20.76 -4.25 7.52
N TYR A 345 -20.48 -5.45 8.06
CA TYR A 345 -19.12 -5.91 8.23
C TYR A 345 -18.52 -6.29 6.87
N SER A 346 -17.46 -5.59 6.47
CA SER A 346 -16.72 -5.82 5.21
C SER A 346 -15.23 -6.12 5.46
N GLY A 347 -14.90 -6.56 6.66
CA GLY A 347 -13.52 -6.74 7.11
C GLY A 347 -13.13 -5.74 8.19
N ILE A 348 -11.83 -5.72 8.52
CA ILE A 348 -11.29 -4.79 9.51
C ILE A 348 -11.04 -3.45 8.81
N ASN A 349 -11.58 -2.38 9.40
CA ASN A 349 -11.36 -1.03 8.92
C ASN A 349 -9.90 -0.61 9.20
N PRO A 350 -9.08 -0.32 8.18
CA PRO A 350 -7.67 0.05 8.36
C PRO A 350 -7.49 1.35 9.17
N TYR A 351 -8.39 2.31 9.03
CA TYR A 351 -8.39 3.54 9.84
C TYR A 351 -8.60 3.23 11.32
N ALA A 352 -9.60 2.39 11.63
CA ALA A 352 -9.89 1.98 12.99
C ALA A 352 -8.72 1.21 13.61
N LEU A 353 -8.18 0.23 12.90
CA LEU A 353 -7.05 -0.58 13.38
C LEU A 353 -5.81 0.29 13.59
N GLY A 354 -5.39 1.03 12.58
CA GLY A 354 -4.19 1.85 12.64
C GLY A 354 -4.26 2.92 13.72
N PHE A 355 -5.36 3.68 13.78
CA PHE A 355 -5.57 4.69 14.82
C PHE A 355 -5.51 4.10 16.23
N ASN A 356 -6.25 3.01 16.48
CA ASN A 356 -6.27 2.41 17.82
C ASN A 356 -4.92 1.80 18.19
N MET A 357 -4.16 1.26 17.24
CA MET A 357 -2.79 0.80 17.48
C MET A 357 -1.87 1.95 17.89
N MET A 358 -1.93 3.11 17.21
CA MET A 358 -1.15 4.30 17.59
C MET A 358 -1.52 4.82 18.98
N VAL A 359 -2.83 4.88 19.29
CA VAL A 359 -3.32 5.27 20.63
C VAL A 359 -2.86 4.27 21.69
N ASP A 360 -2.85 2.98 21.38
CA ASP A 360 -2.44 1.95 22.32
C ASP A 360 -0.92 1.95 22.56
N ILE A 361 -0.10 2.20 21.54
CA ILE A 361 1.34 2.43 21.70
C ILE A 361 1.58 3.58 22.67
N ARG A 362 0.89 4.72 22.48
CA ARG A 362 0.99 5.86 23.39
C ARG A 362 0.61 5.46 24.82
N ARG A 363 -0.50 4.74 25.01
CA ARG A 363 -0.94 4.25 26.33
C ARG A 363 0.10 3.34 26.98
N ILE A 364 0.66 2.40 26.22
CA ILE A 364 1.68 1.46 26.72
C ILE A 364 2.95 2.20 27.15
N CYS A 365 3.32 3.25 26.43
CA CYS A 365 4.45 4.10 26.82
C CYS A 365 4.15 4.94 28.07
N GLU A 366 2.97 5.59 28.13
CA GLU A 366 2.63 6.49 29.23
C GLU A 366 2.15 5.75 30.51
N HIS A 367 1.37 4.69 30.35
CA HIS A 367 0.69 3.98 31.43
C HIS A 367 0.69 2.46 31.22
N PRO A 368 1.86 1.79 31.23
CA PRO A 368 1.94 0.37 30.99
C PRO A 368 1.34 -0.46 32.14
N THR A 369 0.54 -1.49 31.78
CA THR A 369 0.11 -2.54 32.70
C THR A 369 1.17 -3.62 32.81
N GLU A 370 1.03 -4.56 33.76
CA GLU A 370 1.95 -5.72 33.86
C GLU A 370 1.85 -6.64 32.63
N GLU A 371 0.67 -6.72 32.00
CA GLU A 371 0.50 -7.41 30.72
C GLU A 371 1.32 -6.71 29.62
N ASP A 372 1.26 -5.38 29.54
CA ASP A 372 2.00 -4.60 28.54
C ASP A 372 3.52 -4.75 28.73
N LYS A 373 4.02 -4.70 29.96
CA LYS A 373 5.46 -4.90 30.26
C LYS A 373 5.96 -6.29 29.86
N ARG A 374 5.09 -7.32 29.97
CA ARG A 374 5.40 -8.68 29.55
C ARG A 374 5.41 -8.83 28.02
N TRP A 375 4.47 -8.19 27.33
CA TRP A 375 4.33 -8.30 25.89
C TRP A 375 5.25 -7.35 25.10
N PHE A 376 5.58 -6.23 25.69
CA PHE A 376 6.32 -5.12 25.04
C PHE A 376 7.40 -4.54 25.97
N PRO A 377 8.33 -5.35 26.48
CA PRO A 377 9.37 -4.90 27.42
C PRO A 377 10.26 -3.79 26.82
N GLU A 378 10.40 -3.74 25.50
CA GLU A 378 11.28 -2.81 24.81
C GLU A 378 10.78 -1.35 24.85
N TYR A 379 9.46 -1.13 24.88
CA TYR A 379 8.91 0.23 24.83
C TYR A 379 7.87 0.56 25.91
N ALA A 380 7.48 -0.40 26.74
CA ALA A 380 6.58 -0.11 27.86
C ALA A 380 7.23 0.87 28.85
N GLY A 381 6.62 2.06 29.05
CA GLY A 381 7.15 3.13 29.89
C GLY A 381 8.19 4.02 29.20
N SER A 382 8.42 3.87 27.90
CA SER A 382 9.32 4.72 27.11
C SER A 382 8.66 6.03 26.66
N ASN A 383 9.40 6.87 25.91
CA ASN A 383 8.83 8.06 25.29
C ASN A 383 7.90 7.65 24.12
N TRP A 384 6.61 7.97 24.25
CA TRP A 384 5.59 7.59 23.28
C TRP A 384 5.83 8.23 21.90
N LEU A 385 6.31 9.47 21.87
CA LEU A 385 6.53 10.19 20.61
C LEU A 385 7.68 9.57 19.83
N ASP A 386 8.78 9.24 20.51
CA ASP A 386 9.93 8.57 19.89
C ASP A 386 9.55 7.17 19.38
N THR A 387 8.75 6.43 20.17
CA THR A 387 8.27 5.09 19.79
C THR A 387 7.35 5.13 18.57
N LEU A 388 6.43 6.11 18.49
CA LEU A 388 5.55 6.27 17.33
C LEU A 388 6.33 6.66 16.07
N HIS A 389 7.27 7.59 16.17
CA HIS A 389 8.14 7.95 15.04
C HIS A 389 8.99 6.76 14.58
N PHE A 390 9.57 6.02 15.51
CA PHE A 390 10.31 4.80 15.19
C PHE A 390 9.44 3.78 14.44
N ALA A 391 8.21 3.56 14.91
CA ALA A 391 7.28 2.64 14.25
C ALA A 391 6.92 3.13 12.84
N MET A 392 6.59 4.41 12.69
CA MET A 392 6.27 5.02 11.40
C MET A 392 7.42 4.90 10.39
N GLU A 393 8.64 5.16 10.81
CA GLU A 393 9.81 5.20 9.93
C GLU A 393 10.25 3.81 9.45
N ASN A 394 10.10 2.76 10.27
CA ASN A 394 10.80 1.49 10.09
C ASN A 394 9.89 0.30 9.77
N PHE A 395 8.57 0.45 9.79
CA PHE A 395 7.63 -0.65 9.61
C PHE A 395 6.72 -0.45 8.41
N LYS A 396 6.17 -1.57 7.93
CA LYS A 396 5.03 -1.68 7.01
C LYS A 396 3.89 -2.41 7.72
N ASP A 397 2.69 -2.43 7.17
CA ASP A 397 1.49 -2.97 7.82
C ASP A 397 1.69 -4.36 8.44
N GLU A 398 2.21 -5.31 7.67
CA GLU A 398 2.50 -6.67 8.13
C GLU A 398 3.36 -6.67 9.40
N SER A 399 4.52 -6.03 9.34
CA SER A 399 5.47 -5.99 10.45
C SER A 399 4.99 -5.11 11.61
N PHE A 400 4.26 -4.05 11.34
CA PHE A 400 3.65 -3.18 12.35
C PHE A 400 2.61 -3.94 13.17
N ILE A 401 1.69 -4.65 12.51
CA ILE A 401 0.70 -5.49 13.19
C ILE A 401 1.37 -6.59 13.99
N SER A 402 2.36 -7.27 13.40
CA SER A 402 3.12 -8.33 14.07
C SER A 402 3.84 -7.84 15.32
N GLN A 403 4.37 -6.61 15.33
CA GLN A 403 5.14 -6.07 16.44
C GLN A 403 4.28 -5.36 17.49
N PHE A 404 3.27 -4.59 17.09
CA PHE A 404 2.60 -3.62 17.99
C PHE A 404 1.14 -3.95 18.32
N LEU A 405 0.49 -4.94 17.69
CA LEU A 405 -0.88 -5.29 18.03
C LEU A 405 -0.95 -5.94 19.42
N SER A 406 -1.56 -5.26 20.39
CA SER A 406 -1.61 -5.72 21.79
C SER A 406 -2.73 -6.71 22.06
N PRO A 407 -2.60 -7.56 23.12
CA PRO A 407 -3.70 -8.39 23.63
C PRO A 407 -4.94 -7.57 23.98
N LYS A 408 -4.74 -6.37 24.53
CA LYS A 408 -5.83 -5.45 24.84
C LYS A 408 -6.64 -5.09 23.59
N LEU A 409 -5.98 -4.69 22.49
CA LEU A 409 -6.68 -4.37 21.24
C LEU A 409 -7.36 -5.57 20.60
N ILE A 410 -6.75 -6.75 20.67
CA ILE A 410 -7.37 -8.00 20.21
C ILE A 410 -8.70 -8.22 20.96
N ARG A 411 -8.74 -8.01 22.27
CA ARG A 411 -9.97 -8.09 23.06
C ARG A 411 -10.98 -6.99 22.72
N ASP A 412 -10.51 -5.75 22.59
CA ASP A 412 -11.37 -4.59 22.30
C ASP A 412 -12.06 -4.71 20.95
N PHE A 413 -11.35 -5.18 19.93
CA PHE A 413 -11.86 -5.44 18.58
C PHE A 413 -12.58 -6.80 18.48
N LYS A 414 -12.54 -7.63 19.55
CA LYS A 414 -13.08 -9.00 19.55
C LYS A 414 -12.54 -9.85 18.41
N LEU A 415 -11.23 -9.73 18.13
CA LEU A 415 -10.58 -10.49 17.07
C LEU A 415 -10.42 -11.95 17.47
N PHE A 416 -10.67 -12.84 16.51
CA PHE A 416 -10.43 -14.28 16.62
C PHE A 416 -10.09 -14.85 15.25
N THR A 417 -9.41 -15.98 15.21
CA THR A 417 -9.13 -16.69 13.95
C THR A 417 -10.24 -17.68 13.64
N ILE A 418 -10.61 -17.77 12.38
CA ILE A 418 -11.56 -18.76 11.87
C ILE A 418 -10.77 -19.77 11.03
N ILE A 419 -11.05 -21.05 11.25
CA ILE A 419 -10.56 -22.14 10.41
C ILE A 419 -11.73 -22.58 9.55
N ASP A 420 -11.58 -22.45 8.23
CA ASP A 420 -12.53 -22.93 7.25
C ASP A 420 -11.97 -24.20 6.60
N HIS A 421 -12.49 -25.36 7.00
CA HIS A 421 -12.15 -26.63 6.40
C HIS A 421 -13.10 -26.90 5.23
N THR A 422 -12.55 -27.08 4.05
CA THR A 422 -13.30 -27.35 2.78
C THR A 422 -14.35 -28.49 2.89
N ASN A 423 -14.18 -29.40 3.83
CA ASN A 423 -15.06 -30.56 4.04
C ASN A 423 -15.97 -30.43 5.27
N ASN A 424 -15.90 -29.32 6.01
CA ASN A 424 -16.72 -29.09 7.19
C ASN A 424 -17.73 -27.95 6.91
N PRO A 425 -19.06 -28.19 7.06
CA PRO A 425 -20.06 -27.13 6.86
C PRO A 425 -20.06 -26.06 7.98
N HIS A 426 -19.28 -26.25 9.04
CA HIS A 426 -19.20 -25.35 10.17
C HIS A 426 -17.82 -24.68 10.23
N LEU A 427 -17.81 -23.36 10.46
CA LEU A 427 -16.59 -22.61 10.76
C LEU A 427 -16.15 -22.90 12.20
N GLU A 428 -14.87 -23.16 12.39
CA GLU A 428 -14.28 -23.40 13.72
C GLU A 428 -13.49 -22.17 14.18
N ILE A 429 -13.59 -21.85 15.47
CA ILE A 429 -12.76 -20.79 16.07
C ILE A 429 -11.38 -21.39 16.37
N GLY A 430 -10.36 -20.91 15.66
CA GLY A 430 -8.98 -21.42 15.76
C GLY A 430 -8.16 -20.81 16.90
N ALA A 431 -8.54 -19.64 17.41
CA ALA A 431 -7.82 -18.96 18.47
C ALA A 431 -8.76 -18.30 19.48
N ILE A 432 -8.44 -18.42 20.76
CA ILE A 432 -9.16 -17.83 21.90
C ILE A 432 -8.25 -16.81 22.62
N HIS A 433 -8.85 -15.97 23.49
CA HIS A 433 -8.15 -14.90 24.21
C HIS A 433 -7.28 -15.44 25.36
N ASN A 434 -6.19 -16.08 25.00
CA ASN A 434 -5.07 -16.43 25.87
C ASN A 434 -3.75 -16.14 25.16
N ASP A 435 -2.61 -16.29 25.81
CA ASP A 435 -1.30 -15.91 25.26
C ASP A 435 -1.00 -16.57 23.90
N ASN A 436 -1.35 -17.84 23.70
CA ASN A 436 -1.18 -18.52 22.42
C ASN A 436 -2.20 -18.02 21.37
N GLY A 437 -3.45 -17.80 21.79
CA GLY A 437 -4.48 -17.23 20.93
C GLY A 437 -4.15 -15.82 20.47
N TYR A 438 -3.61 -14.97 21.34
CA TYR A 438 -3.17 -13.62 20.93
C TYR A 438 -2.03 -13.65 19.91
N LYS A 439 -1.06 -14.58 20.06
CA LYS A 439 -0.01 -14.79 19.06
C LYS A 439 -0.61 -15.24 17.72
N ALA A 440 -1.49 -16.24 17.73
CA ALA A 440 -2.13 -16.76 16.53
C ALA A 440 -3.00 -15.69 15.81
N VAL A 441 -3.75 -14.88 16.56
CA VAL A 441 -4.52 -13.76 15.99
C VAL A 441 -3.59 -12.73 15.35
N ARG A 442 -2.49 -12.37 16.02
CA ARG A 442 -1.50 -11.41 15.52
C ARG A 442 -0.86 -11.94 14.23
N GLU A 443 -0.45 -13.19 14.19
CA GLU A 443 0.14 -13.83 13.02
C GLU A 443 -0.86 -13.90 11.85
N ALA A 444 -2.11 -14.31 12.11
CA ALA A 444 -3.14 -14.40 11.09
C ALA A 444 -3.49 -13.04 10.50
N LEU A 445 -3.62 -12.00 11.35
CA LEU A 445 -3.91 -10.65 10.88
C LEU A 445 -2.71 -10.05 10.12
N SER A 446 -1.49 -10.22 10.62
CA SER A 446 -0.27 -9.81 9.93
C SER A 446 -0.18 -10.47 8.54
N ALA A 447 -0.47 -11.77 8.44
CA ALA A 447 -0.47 -12.49 7.18
C ALA A 447 -1.49 -11.95 6.15
N GLN A 448 -2.61 -11.37 6.60
CA GLN A 448 -3.59 -10.73 5.70
C GLN A 448 -3.04 -9.45 5.04
N TYR A 449 -2.06 -8.78 5.64
CA TYR A 449 -1.41 -7.60 5.08
C TYR A 449 -0.08 -7.92 4.38
N ASN A 450 0.30 -9.18 4.34
CA ASN A 450 1.46 -9.62 3.57
C ASN A 450 1.09 -9.81 2.11
N LEU A 451 1.54 -8.91 1.23
CA LEU A 451 1.24 -8.96 -0.20
C LEU A 451 1.69 -10.28 -0.86
N SER A 452 2.71 -10.96 -0.32
CA SER A 452 3.15 -12.25 -0.85
C SER A 452 2.10 -13.36 -0.69
N ASN A 453 1.12 -13.19 0.21
CA ASN A 453 0.00 -14.12 0.38
C ASN A 453 -1.16 -13.86 -0.61
N HIS A 454 -1.18 -12.69 -1.26
CA HIS A 454 -2.23 -12.27 -2.17
C HIS A 454 -1.78 -12.18 -3.62
N GLU A 455 -0.51 -11.87 -3.84
CA GLU A 455 0.08 -11.77 -5.16
C GLU A 455 0.81 -13.06 -5.50
N PRO A 456 0.35 -13.82 -6.53
CA PRO A 456 1.02 -15.05 -6.95
C PRO A 456 2.49 -14.81 -7.28
N ASN A 457 3.37 -15.68 -6.83
CA ASN A 457 4.80 -15.59 -7.15
C ASN A 457 5.04 -16.16 -8.56
N ILE A 458 4.99 -15.28 -9.55
CA ILE A 458 5.23 -15.62 -10.96
C ILE A 458 6.51 -14.91 -11.41
N GLN A 459 7.42 -15.66 -11.99
CA GLN A 459 8.73 -15.16 -12.42
C GLN A 459 8.99 -15.56 -13.88
N VAL A 460 9.73 -14.73 -14.60
CA VAL A 460 10.32 -15.15 -15.89
C VAL A 460 11.42 -16.15 -15.58
N TYR A 461 11.25 -17.36 -16.08
CA TYR A 461 12.13 -18.48 -15.78
C TYR A 461 13.13 -18.75 -16.94
N ASP A 462 12.62 -18.76 -18.18
CA ASP A 462 13.47 -19.05 -19.34
C ASP A 462 12.93 -18.40 -20.63
N VAL A 463 13.81 -18.14 -21.57
CA VAL A 463 13.50 -17.74 -22.93
C VAL A 463 14.29 -18.63 -23.88
N ASP A 464 13.62 -19.30 -24.81
CA ASP A 464 14.30 -20.06 -25.86
C ASP A 464 14.93 -19.15 -26.93
N ILE A 465 16.07 -18.58 -26.60
CA ILE A 465 16.76 -17.62 -27.47
C ILE A 465 17.18 -18.26 -28.81
N ARG A 466 17.46 -19.57 -28.84
CA ARG A 466 17.99 -20.28 -29.98
C ARG A 466 16.95 -20.97 -30.85
N GLY A 467 15.74 -21.18 -30.31
CA GLY A 467 14.62 -21.81 -30.96
C GLY A 467 13.50 -20.84 -31.34
N ASP A 468 12.30 -21.06 -30.80
CA ASP A 468 11.06 -20.36 -31.17
C ASP A 468 10.87 -19.03 -30.42
N ARG A 469 11.81 -18.61 -29.61
CA ARG A 469 11.76 -17.42 -28.73
C ARG A 469 10.60 -17.46 -27.72
N SER A 470 10.10 -18.64 -27.40
CA SER A 470 9.04 -18.79 -26.39
C SER A 470 9.53 -18.29 -25.02
N LEU A 471 8.64 -17.58 -24.33
CA LEU A 471 8.82 -17.10 -22.97
C LEU A 471 8.19 -18.09 -22.00
N THR A 472 8.97 -18.60 -21.07
CA THR A 472 8.50 -19.48 -20.00
C THR A 472 8.46 -18.73 -18.70
N LEU A 473 7.25 -18.63 -18.13
CA LEU A 473 7.01 -18.12 -16.78
C LEU A 473 6.84 -19.30 -15.85
N ARG A 474 7.28 -19.16 -14.61
CA ARG A 474 7.08 -20.16 -13.57
C ARG A 474 6.31 -19.58 -12.40
N TYR A 475 5.25 -20.25 -12.02
CA TYR A 475 4.49 -20.00 -10.80
C TYR A 475 4.94 -20.99 -9.72
N VAL A 476 5.40 -20.43 -8.60
CA VAL A 476 5.74 -21.19 -7.40
C VAL A 476 4.61 -20.95 -6.39
N PRO A 477 3.72 -21.92 -6.17
CA PRO A 477 2.57 -21.73 -5.28
C PRO A 477 3.04 -21.55 -3.84
N HIS A 478 2.59 -20.46 -3.22
CA HIS A 478 2.72 -20.24 -1.80
C HIS A 478 1.50 -20.82 -1.08
N ASN A 479 1.72 -21.62 -0.05
CA ASN A 479 0.64 -22.29 0.71
C ASN A 479 -0.32 -23.13 -0.15
N ASN A 480 0.13 -23.67 -1.26
CA ASN A 480 -0.67 -24.49 -2.22
C ASN A 480 -1.91 -23.76 -2.78
N ILE A 481 -1.93 -22.44 -2.79
CA ILE A 481 -3.04 -21.65 -3.35
C ILE A 481 -2.96 -21.73 -4.89
N PRO A 482 -3.98 -22.25 -5.58
CA PRO A 482 -3.97 -22.30 -7.03
C PRO A 482 -4.20 -20.90 -7.62
N LEU A 483 -3.66 -20.68 -8.84
CA LEU A 483 -3.95 -19.45 -9.57
C LEU A 483 -5.43 -19.35 -9.93
N ALA A 484 -5.97 -18.13 -9.85
CA ALA A 484 -7.31 -17.83 -10.33
C ALA A 484 -7.42 -18.08 -11.85
N ASN A 485 -8.59 -18.46 -12.35
CA ASN A 485 -8.82 -18.72 -13.79
C ASN A 485 -8.51 -17.53 -14.70
N SER A 486 -8.49 -16.31 -14.16
CA SER A 486 -8.10 -15.08 -14.87
C SER A 486 -6.66 -15.11 -15.42
N HIS A 487 -5.78 -16.01 -14.94
CA HIS A 487 -4.43 -16.15 -15.47
C HIS A 487 -4.42 -16.44 -16.98
N LYS A 488 -5.45 -17.10 -17.51
CA LYS A 488 -5.58 -17.39 -18.95
C LYS A 488 -5.69 -16.12 -19.79
N GLU A 489 -6.39 -15.10 -19.29
CA GLU A 489 -6.49 -13.79 -19.97
C GLU A 489 -5.18 -13.00 -19.85
N VAL A 490 -4.55 -13.06 -18.67
CA VAL A 490 -3.26 -12.38 -18.44
C VAL A 490 -2.17 -12.93 -19.39
N ILE A 491 -2.14 -14.23 -19.65
CA ILE A 491 -1.19 -14.83 -20.61
C ILE A 491 -1.41 -14.28 -22.05
N LYS A 492 -2.64 -13.97 -22.45
CA LYS A 492 -2.90 -13.32 -23.75
C LYS A 492 -2.29 -11.92 -23.83
N HIS A 493 -2.38 -11.14 -22.74
CA HIS A 493 -1.70 -9.84 -22.65
C HIS A 493 -0.19 -9.98 -22.73
N LEU A 494 0.39 -10.96 -22.02
CA LEU A 494 1.82 -11.28 -22.12
C LEU A 494 2.24 -11.66 -23.53
N TYR A 495 1.45 -12.49 -24.22
CA TYR A 495 1.70 -12.85 -25.61
C TYR A 495 1.72 -11.64 -26.54
N ARG A 496 0.79 -10.69 -26.37
CA ARG A 496 0.76 -9.44 -27.15
C ARG A 496 2.01 -8.60 -26.93
N LEU A 497 2.51 -8.53 -25.69
CA LEU A 497 3.72 -7.76 -25.36
C LEU A 497 5.01 -8.47 -25.78
N TRP A 498 5.07 -9.79 -25.63
CA TRP A 498 6.26 -10.56 -25.97
C TRP A 498 6.42 -10.81 -27.47
N GLY A 499 5.30 -11.04 -28.16
CA GLY A 499 5.23 -11.29 -29.61
C GLY A 499 5.49 -12.74 -30.04
N PHE A 500 5.83 -13.64 -29.13
CA PHE A 500 6.05 -15.07 -29.35
C PHE A 500 5.30 -15.90 -28.30
N LYS A 501 5.32 -17.23 -28.46
CA LYS A 501 4.62 -18.16 -27.54
C LYS A 501 5.02 -17.88 -26.08
N VAL A 502 4.02 -17.80 -25.21
CA VAL A 502 4.18 -17.67 -23.76
C VAL A 502 3.63 -18.91 -23.10
N LYS A 503 4.40 -19.50 -22.19
CA LYS A 503 4.05 -20.65 -21.36
C LYS A 503 4.05 -20.25 -19.90
N LEU A 504 3.06 -20.70 -19.14
CA LEU A 504 3.03 -20.59 -17.69
C LEU A 504 3.10 -22.00 -17.11
N GLU A 505 4.16 -22.27 -16.40
CA GLU A 505 4.42 -23.50 -15.66
C GLU A 505 4.10 -23.30 -14.19
N GLN A 506 3.63 -24.37 -13.56
CA GLN A 506 3.50 -24.46 -12.10
C GLN A 506 4.44 -25.54 -11.59
N GLU A 507 5.21 -25.17 -10.58
CA GLU A 507 6.06 -26.09 -9.84
C GLU A 507 5.29 -26.62 -8.64
N SER A 508 5.17 -27.94 -8.50
CA SER A 508 4.56 -28.60 -7.34
C SER A 508 5.54 -28.66 -6.18
N ASN A 509 5.04 -28.93 -4.96
CA ASN A 509 5.89 -29.11 -3.76
C ASN A 509 6.89 -30.28 -3.88
N CYS A 510 6.67 -31.22 -4.78
CA CYS A 510 7.58 -32.34 -5.08
C CYS A 510 8.57 -32.00 -6.20
N GLY A 511 8.59 -30.77 -6.72
CA GLY A 511 9.50 -30.35 -7.79
C GLY A 511 9.05 -30.75 -9.20
N GLU A 512 7.83 -31.32 -9.35
CA GLU A 512 7.25 -31.60 -10.68
C GLU A 512 6.73 -30.31 -11.28
N VAL A 513 7.01 -30.12 -12.59
CA VAL A 513 6.62 -28.94 -13.35
C VAL A 513 5.52 -29.31 -14.34
N SER A 514 4.40 -28.61 -14.31
CA SER A 514 3.29 -28.79 -15.25
C SER A 514 2.93 -27.47 -15.93
N ILE A 515 2.56 -27.53 -17.21
CA ILE A 515 2.08 -26.35 -17.94
C ILE A 515 0.61 -26.14 -17.58
N ILE A 516 0.29 -24.99 -16.97
CA ILE A 516 -1.07 -24.61 -16.56
C ILE A 516 -1.71 -23.58 -17.49
N GLY A 517 -0.95 -23.02 -18.41
CA GLY A 517 -1.45 -22.10 -19.43
C GLY A 517 -0.45 -21.81 -20.52
N GLN A 518 -0.93 -21.53 -21.71
CA GLN A 518 -0.09 -21.10 -22.84
C GLN A 518 -0.89 -20.27 -23.85
N CYS A 519 -0.19 -19.37 -24.54
CA CYS A 519 -0.75 -18.61 -25.66
C CYS A 519 0.30 -18.50 -26.80
N PRO A 520 -0.04 -18.80 -28.06
CA PRO A 520 -1.31 -19.40 -28.50
C PRO A 520 -1.51 -20.82 -27.96
N THR A 521 -2.74 -21.25 -27.85
CA THR A 521 -3.08 -22.66 -27.55
C THR A 521 -2.70 -23.54 -28.72
N ASP A 522 -2.33 -24.80 -28.48
CA ASP A 522 -1.89 -25.72 -29.57
C ASP A 522 -3.04 -26.02 -30.59
N ASP A 523 -4.28 -25.78 -30.18
CA ASP A 523 -5.46 -25.98 -31.07
C ASP A 523 -5.67 -24.87 -32.12
N SER A 524 -4.96 -23.74 -32.02
CA SER A 524 -5.14 -22.60 -32.95
C SER A 524 -4.45 -22.77 -34.30
N ARG A 525 -3.85 -23.94 -34.61
CA ARG A 525 -3.20 -24.21 -35.90
C ARG A 525 -4.16 -24.58 -37.04
N HIS A 526 -5.47 -24.64 -36.77
CA HIS A 526 -6.46 -25.12 -37.77
C HIS A 526 -7.51 -24.09 -38.21
N THR A 527 -7.34 -22.80 -37.93
CA THR A 527 -8.23 -21.75 -38.46
C THR A 527 -7.45 -20.63 -39.12
N THR A 528 -6.80 -20.97 -40.22
CA THR A 528 -6.42 -20.00 -41.28
C THR A 528 -6.83 -20.66 -42.59
N GLU A 529 -8.08 -20.54 -42.97
CA GLU A 529 -8.56 -20.46 -44.34
C GLU A 529 -9.43 -19.20 -44.50
#